data_0fc32319e274c008cdf33229d22c7b1b
#
_entry.id   0fc32319e274c008cdf33229d22c7b1b
#
_cell.length_a   1.000
_cell.length_b   1.000
_cell.length_c   1.000
_cell.angle_alpha   90.00
_cell.angle_beta   90.00
_cell.angle_gamma   90.00
#
_symmetry.space_group_name_H-M   'P 1'
#
loop_
_entity.id
_entity.type
_entity.pdbx_description
1 polymer ?
#
loop_
_entity_poly.entity_id
_entity_poly.type
_entity_poly.pdbx_seq_one_letter_code
_entity_poly.pdbx_strand_id
1 'polypeptide(L)'
;MIEYIANCRRDFKPQTDFQYSCLNYITLQRIIETVSGQSLRDFARENLFDVLGMAHTDYLPCKRDKDGKWINTADAHWATSTEGDWHSLIAPTEKQSDGSVLCGQVHDPLARVMNGGISGNAGVFSCAEDIAVLCAALQNGGEWNGHRILSPLGVKAMRTVPRATATLGRTLGWDNFTAYASNNGDYFSPNTYG
;
A
#
# COMPACT_ATOMS: atom_id res chain seq x y z
N MET A 1 -5.33 9.38 -15.95
CA MET A 1 -4.01 9.15 -15.31
C MET A 1 -3.18 8.09 -16.04
N ILE A 2 -3.63 6.86 -16.25
CA ILE A 2 -2.88 5.78 -16.91
C ILE A 2 -2.41 6.17 -18.32
N GLU A 3 -3.27 6.80 -19.11
CA GLU A 3 -2.90 7.30 -20.44
C GLU A 3 -1.76 8.35 -20.38
N TYR A 4 -1.80 9.25 -19.39
CA TYR A 4 -0.71 10.18 -19.13
C TYR A 4 0.58 9.45 -18.80
N ILE A 5 0.54 8.46 -17.89
CA ILE A 5 1.72 7.66 -17.50
C ILE A 5 2.31 6.92 -18.70
N ALA A 6 1.45 6.33 -19.54
CA ALA A 6 1.88 5.57 -20.73
C ALA A 6 2.60 6.44 -21.76
N ASN A 7 2.26 7.75 -21.80
CA ASN A 7 2.83 8.71 -22.76
C ASN A 7 3.93 9.61 -22.16
N CYS A 8 4.25 9.44 -20.85
CA CYS A 8 5.32 10.21 -20.22
C CYS A 8 6.68 9.94 -20.88
N ARG A 9 7.47 11.00 -21.01
CA ARG A 9 8.89 10.87 -21.37
C ARG A 9 9.61 10.06 -20.28
N ARG A 10 10.47 9.17 -20.69
CA ARG A 10 11.38 8.43 -19.80
C ARG A 10 12.66 9.21 -19.61
N ASP A 11 13.11 9.35 -18.36
CA ASP A 11 14.32 10.09 -18.02
C ASP A 11 15.58 9.26 -18.29
N PHE A 12 15.47 7.93 -18.25
CA PHE A 12 16.57 6.99 -18.48
C PHE A 12 16.07 5.68 -19.12
N LYS A 13 17.00 4.88 -19.62
CA LYS A 13 16.69 3.56 -20.18
C LYS A 13 16.34 2.57 -19.07
N PRO A 14 15.47 1.58 -19.30
CA PRO A 14 15.20 0.52 -18.33
C PRO A 14 16.48 -0.14 -17.81
N GLN A 15 16.54 -0.41 -16.51
CA GLN A 15 17.65 -1.06 -15.81
C GLN A 15 18.98 -0.28 -15.79
N THR A 16 18.97 1.01 -16.10
CA THR A 16 20.20 1.83 -16.06
C THR A 16 20.28 2.79 -14.89
N ASP A 17 19.14 3.14 -14.30
CA ASP A 17 19.07 4.07 -13.18
C ASP A 17 17.79 3.85 -12.39
N PHE A 18 17.61 4.59 -11.30
CA PHE A 18 16.46 4.53 -10.39
C PHE A 18 15.93 5.94 -10.11
N GLN A 19 14.60 6.06 -10.15
CA GLN A 19 13.88 7.23 -9.66
C GLN A 19 12.63 6.79 -8.92
N TYR A 20 12.47 7.26 -7.68
CA TYR A 20 11.24 7.04 -6.92
C TYR A 20 10.06 7.76 -7.59
N SER A 21 8.95 7.04 -7.76
CA SER A 21 7.71 7.62 -8.28
C SER A 21 6.48 6.84 -7.78
N CYS A 22 5.50 7.56 -7.24
CA CYS A 22 4.17 7.01 -6.93
C CYS A 22 3.49 6.41 -8.16
N LEU A 23 3.80 6.93 -9.36
CA LEU A 23 3.21 6.47 -10.62
C LEU A 23 3.55 5.00 -10.93
N ASN A 24 4.67 4.48 -10.41
CA ASN A 24 5.03 3.07 -10.56
C ASN A 24 3.98 2.15 -9.94
N TYR A 25 3.58 2.45 -8.71
CA TYR A 25 2.59 1.65 -7.98
C TYR A 25 1.16 1.83 -8.50
N ILE A 26 0.83 3.03 -8.99
CA ILE A 26 -0.44 3.27 -9.71
C ILE A 26 -0.48 2.44 -11.01
N THR A 27 0.66 2.29 -11.69
CA THR A 27 0.77 1.43 -12.87
C THR A 27 0.58 -0.05 -12.50
N LEU A 28 1.21 -0.52 -11.40
CA LEU A 28 1.03 -1.88 -10.90
C LEU A 28 -0.42 -2.16 -10.51
N GLN A 29 -1.09 -1.21 -9.85
CA GLN A 29 -2.53 -1.30 -9.60
C GLN A 29 -3.29 -1.58 -10.90
N ARG A 30 -3.06 -0.78 -11.93
CA ARG A 30 -3.76 -0.96 -13.22
C ARG A 30 -3.49 -2.31 -13.86
N ILE A 31 -2.27 -2.83 -13.73
CA ILE A 31 -1.92 -4.18 -14.21
C ILE A 31 -2.73 -5.23 -13.44
N ILE A 32 -2.76 -5.15 -12.10
CA ILE A 32 -3.54 -6.06 -11.25
C ILE A 32 -5.01 -6.04 -11.68
N GLU A 33 -5.63 -4.87 -11.74
CA GLU A 33 -7.04 -4.71 -12.13
C GLU A 33 -7.34 -5.24 -13.53
N THR A 34 -6.41 -5.05 -14.47
CA THR A 34 -6.57 -5.53 -15.86
C THR A 34 -6.47 -7.05 -15.96
N VAL A 35 -5.53 -7.65 -15.22
CA VAL A 35 -5.28 -9.10 -15.28
C VAL A 35 -6.30 -9.87 -14.46
N SER A 36 -6.68 -9.38 -13.29
CA SER A 36 -7.64 -10.06 -12.40
C SER A 36 -9.11 -9.79 -12.76
N GLY A 37 -9.40 -8.67 -13.40
CA GLY A 37 -10.78 -8.20 -13.61
C GLY A 37 -11.45 -7.66 -12.34
N GLN A 38 -10.71 -7.50 -11.25
CA GLN A 38 -11.17 -7.02 -9.94
C GLN A 38 -10.64 -5.62 -9.65
N SER A 39 -11.31 -4.87 -8.76
CA SER A 39 -10.71 -3.66 -8.18
C SER A 39 -9.50 -4.03 -7.31
N LEU A 40 -8.54 -3.11 -7.15
CA LEU A 40 -7.40 -3.34 -6.24
C LEU A 40 -7.86 -3.64 -4.81
N ARG A 41 -8.92 -3.00 -4.33
CA ARG A 41 -9.52 -3.26 -3.01
C ARG A 41 -10.00 -4.70 -2.86
N ASP A 42 -10.81 -5.18 -3.82
CA ASP A 42 -11.36 -6.53 -3.78
C ASP A 42 -10.26 -7.57 -3.95
N PHE A 43 -9.35 -7.34 -4.89
CA PHE A 43 -8.20 -8.22 -5.10
C PHE A 43 -7.32 -8.36 -3.84
N ALA A 44 -6.98 -7.24 -3.20
CA ALA A 44 -6.16 -7.25 -1.99
C ALA A 44 -6.89 -7.95 -0.83
N ARG A 45 -8.20 -7.69 -0.67
CA ARG A 45 -8.99 -8.33 0.37
C ARG A 45 -9.04 -9.84 0.18
N GLU A 46 -9.47 -10.32 -1.00
CA GLU A 46 -9.68 -11.74 -1.25
C GLU A 46 -8.38 -12.56 -1.30
N ASN A 47 -7.28 -11.96 -1.75
CA ASN A 47 -6.03 -12.69 -1.97
C ASN A 47 -4.97 -12.45 -0.89
N LEU A 48 -5.16 -11.46 -0.01
CA LEU A 48 -4.19 -11.12 1.03
C LEU A 48 -4.83 -10.94 2.40
N PHE A 49 -5.76 -9.98 2.57
CA PHE A 49 -6.23 -9.60 3.89
C PHE A 49 -7.08 -10.71 4.53
N ASP A 50 -8.08 -11.23 3.83
CA ASP A 50 -8.94 -12.31 4.33
C ASP A 50 -8.15 -13.62 4.50
N VAL A 51 -7.23 -13.91 3.58
CA VAL A 51 -6.36 -15.11 3.63
C VAL A 51 -5.49 -15.12 4.88
N LEU A 52 -4.97 -13.97 5.29
CA LEU A 52 -4.13 -13.82 6.48
C LEU A 52 -4.92 -13.52 7.76
N GLY A 53 -6.23 -13.29 7.67
CA GLY A 53 -7.07 -12.89 8.79
C GLY A 53 -6.81 -11.46 9.28
N MET A 54 -6.39 -10.55 8.39
CA MET A 54 -6.13 -9.13 8.66
C MET A 54 -7.46 -8.37 8.74
N ALA A 55 -8.17 -8.55 9.85
CA ALA A 55 -9.56 -8.13 10.02
C ALA A 55 -9.76 -6.60 10.05
N HIS A 56 -8.73 -5.80 10.31
CA HIS A 56 -8.79 -4.35 10.38
C HIS A 56 -7.93 -3.67 9.30
N THR A 57 -7.78 -4.35 8.15
CA THR A 57 -7.02 -3.83 7.01
C THR A 57 -7.90 -3.71 5.77
N ASP A 58 -8.00 -2.51 5.21
CA ASP A 58 -8.80 -2.27 4.01
C ASP A 58 -8.36 -0.99 3.27
N TYR A 59 -8.75 -0.86 2.01
CA TYR A 59 -8.81 0.42 1.32
C TYR A 59 -10.15 1.11 1.62
N LEU A 60 -10.11 2.38 1.97
CA LEU A 60 -11.30 3.17 2.27
C LEU A 60 -11.60 4.15 1.14
N PRO A 61 -12.50 3.78 0.19
CA PRO A 61 -12.81 4.63 -0.94
C PRO A 61 -13.48 5.94 -0.49
N CYS A 62 -13.13 7.04 -1.14
CA CYS A 62 -13.62 8.35 -0.76
C CYS A 62 -13.83 9.28 -1.97
N LYS A 63 -14.65 10.29 -1.77
CA LYS A 63 -14.91 11.39 -2.74
C LYS A 63 -15.24 12.69 -2.02
N ARG A 64 -15.31 13.78 -2.78
CA ARG A 64 -15.95 15.01 -2.29
C ARG A 64 -17.47 14.92 -2.46
N ASP A 65 -18.20 15.36 -1.44
CA ASP A 65 -19.64 15.54 -1.53
C ASP A 65 -19.99 16.87 -2.23
N LYS A 66 -21.29 17.20 -2.29
CA LYS A 66 -21.80 18.43 -2.91
C LYS A 66 -21.32 19.73 -2.22
N ASP A 67 -20.95 19.64 -0.94
CA ASP A 67 -20.48 20.76 -0.13
C ASP A 67 -18.93 20.84 -0.13
N GLY A 68 -18.27 19.98 -0.91
CA GLY A 68 -16.83 19.91 -1.06
C GLY A 68 -16.10 19.15 0.07
N LYS A 69 -16.83 18.55 1.01
CA LYS A 69 -16.29 17.77 2.12
C LYS A 69 -15.89 16.36 1.67
N TRP A 70 -14.78 15.85 2.18
CA TRP A 70 -14.38 14.46 1.95
C TRP A 70 -15.24 13.50 2.75
N ILE A 71 -15.81 12.50 2.07
CA ILE A 71 -16.61 11.43 2.66
C ILE A 71 -16.15 10.07 2.11
N ASN A 72 -16.32 9.01 2.89
CA ASN A 72 -16.18 7.66 2.41
C ASN A 72 -17.38 7.25 1.56
N THR A 73 -17.16 6.45 0.53
CA THR A 73 -18.20 6.00 -0.42
C THR A 73 -18.64 4.56 -0.19
N ALA A 74 -17.92 3.84 0.65
CA ALA A 74 -18.26 2.51 1.16
C ALA A 74 -17.69 2.36 2.57
N ASP A 75 -18.31 1.51 3.34
CA ASP A 75 -17.84 1.17 4.68
C ASP A 75 -16.55 0.32 4.61
N ALA A 76 -15.77 0.38 5.69
CA ALA A 76 -14.71 -0.59 5.94
C ALA A 76 -15.32 -1.99 6.11
N HIS A 77 -14.60 -3.04 5.73
CA HIS A 77 -15.15 -4.39 5.89
C HIS A 77 -15.32 -4.80 7.38
N TRP A 78 -14.59 -4.18 8.31
CA TRP A 78 -14.79 -4.39 9.76
C TRP A 78 -15.98 -3.59 10.33
N ALA A 79 -16.63 -2.74 9.55
CA ALA A 79 -17.73 -1.90 10.04
C ALA A 79 -18.89 -2.73 10.62
N THR A 80 -19.15 -3.89 10.02
CA THR A 80 -20.23 -4.81 10.48
C THR A 80 -19.97 -5.46 11.83
N SER A 81 -18.71 -5.53 12.25
CA SER A 81 -18.28 -6.08 13.56
C SER A 81 -18.00 -5.00 14.61
N THR A 82 -18.17 -3.73 14.24
CA THR A 82 -17.90 -2.58 15.12
C THR A 82 -19.21 -2.05 15.69
N GLU A 83 -19.29 -1.94 17.01
CA GLU A 83 -20.40 -1.23 17.66
C GLU A 83 -20.23 0.28 17.46
N GLY A 84 -21.26 0.93 16.92
CA GLY A 84 -21.29 2.37 16.66
C GLY A 84 -20.61 2.78 15.36
N ASP A 85 -20.04 4.00 15.33
CA ASP A 85 -19.36 4.54 14.14
C ASP A 85 -17.94 3.96 14.00
N TRP A 86 -17.72 3.14 12.99
CA TRP A 86 -16.43 2.53 12.69
C TRP A 86 -15.30 3.56 12.43
N HIS A 87 -15.62 4.81 12.08
CA HIS A 87 -14.62 5.87 11.97
C HIS A 87 -13.95 6.19 13.30
N SER A 88 -14.59 5.88 14.44
CA SER A 88 -14.02 6.09 15.76
C SER A 88 -12.76 5.23 16.03
N LEU A 89 -12.57 4.17 15.25
CA LEU A 89 -11.38 3.31 15.30
C LEU A 89 -10.21 3.83 14.47
N ILE A 90 -10.42 4.89 13.66
CA ILE A 90 -9.42 5.37 12.70
C ILE A 90 -8.75 6.63 13.24
N ALA A 91 -7.43 6.61 13.28
CA ALA A 91 -6.66 7.79 13.60
C ALA A 91 -6.80 8.86 12.50
N PRO A 92 -6.92 10.15 12.84
CA PRO A 92 -6.92 11.23 11.87
C PRO A 92 -5.66 11.22 10.99
N THR A 93 -5.84 11.44 9.69
CA THR A 93 -4.72 11.41 8.73
C THR A 93 -4.15 12.80 8.42
N GLU A 94 -5.00 13.83 8.35
CA GLU A 94 -4.56 15.18 8.01
C GLU A 94 -5.54 16.25 8.46
N LYS A 95 -5.03 17.39 8.97
CA LYS A 95 -5.80 18.61 9.18
C LYS A 95 -5.77 19.45 7.91
N GLN A 96 -6.94 19.78 7.37
CA GLN A 96 -7.09 20.56 6.16
C GLN A 96 -6.95 22.06 6.45
N SER A 97 -6.76 22.88 5.40
CA SER A 97 -6.65 24.34 5.48
C SER A 97 -7.93 25.03 5.97
N ASP A 98 -9.08 24.41 5.77
CA ASP A 98 -10.39 24.89 6.25
C ASP A 98 -10.67 24.51 7.72
N GLY A 99 -9.72 23.85 8.39
CA GLY A 99 -9.83 23.40 9.77
C GLY A 99 -10.49 22.02 9.93
N SER A 100 -11.06 21.44 8.88
CA SER A 100 -11.57 20.07 8.91
C SER A 100 -10.43 19.05 9.07
N VAL A 101 -10.78 17.85 9.50
CA VAL A 101 -9.80 16.76 9.71
C VAL A 101 -10.24 15.55 8.89
N LEU A 102 -9.33 14.98 8.13
CA LEU A 102 -9.55 13.73 7.43
C LEU A 102 -9.46 12.57 8.41
N CYS A 103 -10.49 11.70 8.40
CA CYS A 103 -10.56 10.48 9.18
C CYS A 103 -11.23 9.39 8.33
N GLY A 104 -10.47 8.35 7.98
CA GLY A 104 -10.90 7.34 7.01
C GLY A 104 -10.68 7.74 5.55
N GLN A 105 -10.11 8.92 5.30
CA GLN A 105 -9.70 9.31 3.95
C GLN A 105 -8.16 9.36 3.88
N VAL A 106 -7.60 8.77 2.83
CA VAL A 106 -6.14 8.68 2.66
C VAL A 106 -5.49 10.05 2.58
N HIS A 107 -4.33 10.19 3.27
CA HIS A 107 -3.55 11.43 3.28
C HIS A 107 -3.01 11.80 1.89
N ASP A 108 -2.47 10.84 1.16
CA ASP A 108 -1.84 11.08 -0.15
C ASP A 108 -2.83 11.68 -1.15
N PRO A 109 -2.55 12.87 -1.74
CA PRO A 109 -3.48 13.54 -2.65
C PRO A 109 -3.65 12.82 -3.99
N LEU A 110 -2.65 12.08 -4.50
CA LEU A 110 -2.82 11.29 -5.71
C LEU A 110 -3.79 10.14 -5.45
N ALA A 111 -3.65 9.45 -4.33
CA ALA A 111 -4.57 8.38 -3.95
C ALA A 111 -5.98 8.92 -3.67
N ARG A 112 -6.10 10.02 -2.92
CA ARG A 112 -7.38 10.59 -2.53
C ARG A 112 -8.13 11.24 -3.70
N VAL A 113 -7.48 12.17 -4.40
CA VAL A 113 -8.13 13.03 -5.41
C VAL A 113 -8.24 12.31 -6.76
N MET A 114 -7.19 11.59 -7.17
CA MET A 114 -7.12 11.01 -8.51
C MET A 114 -7.63 9.58 -8.59
N ASN A 115 -7.53 8.82 -7.49
CA ASN A 115 -7.88 7.40 -7.45
C ASN A 115 -9.00 7.07 -6.43
N GLY A 116 -9.66 8.09 -5.85
CA GLY A 116 -10.82 7.87 -4.99
C GLY A 116 -10.55 7.08 -3.71
N GLY A 117 -9.32 7.14 -3.18
CA GLY A 117 -8.92 6.45 -1.95
C GLY A 117 -8.35 5.04 -2.14
N ILE A 118 -8.51 4.44 -3.33
CA ILE A 118 -7.97 3.11 -3.65
C ILE A 118 -6.82 3.30 -4.63
N SER A 119 -5.58 3.19 -4.17
CA SER A 119 -4.43 3.42 -5.04
C SER A 119 -3.24 2.55 -4.69
N GLY A 120 -2.52 2.10 -5.71
CA GLY A 120 -1.35 1.26 -5.52
C GLY A 120 -0.19 1.93 -4.78
N ASN A 121 -0.15 3.27 -4.76
CA ASN A 121 0.90 4.02 -4.06
C ASN A 121 0.55 4.37 -2.60
N ALA A 122 -0.74 4.36 -2.23
CA ALA A 122 -1.20 4.69 -0.87
C ALA A 122 -2.69 4.33 -0.70
N GLY A 123 -3.19 4.34 0.55
CA GLY A 123 -4.63 4.25 0.82
C GLY A 123 -5.05 3.04 1.64
N VAL A 124 -4.15 2.14 1.98
CA VAL A 124 -4.44 1.05 2.93
C VAL A 124 -4.48 1.64 4.35
N PHE A 125 -5.57 1.34 5.06
CA PHE A 125 -5.71 1.53 6.49
C PHE A 125 -5.53 0.18 7.17
N SER A 126 -4.81 0.15 8.28
CA SER A 126 -4.47 -1.08 9.00
C SER A 126 -4.21 -0.82 10.47
N CYS A 127 -3.99 -1.86 11.25
CA CYS A 127 -3.55 -1.81 12.64
C CYS A 127 -2.22 -2.56 12.80
N ALA A 128 -1.57 -2.37 13.95
CA ALA A 128 -0.27 -2.98 14.23
C ALA A 128 -0.33 -4.51 14.23
N GLU A 129 -1.42 -5.09 14.72
CA GLU A 129 -1.64 -6.53 14.77
C GLU A 129 -1.70 -7.14 13.37
N ASP A 130 -2.46 -6.54 12.47
CA ASP A 130 -2.60 -7.02 11.08
C ASP A 130 -1.27 -6.90 10.32
N ILE A 131 -0.55 -5.79 10.49
CA ILE A 131 0.78 -5.61 9.89
C ILE A 131 1.77 -6.65 10.45
N ALA A 132 1.71 -6.97 11.74
CA ALA A 132 2.55 -8.01 12.35
C ALA A 132 2.28 -9.39 11.73
N VAL A 133 1.03 -9.71 11.43
CA VAL A 133 0.65 -10.96 10.73
C VAL A 133 1.25 -10.99 9.32
N LEU A 134 1.16 -9.91 8.56
CA LEU A 134 1.78 -9.82 7.24
C LEU A 134 3.32 -9.99 7.32
N CYS A 135 3.96 -9.31 8.27
CA CYS A 135 5.40 -9.44 8.49
C CYS A 135 5.79 -10.88 8.85
N ALA A 136 5.02 -11.55 9.73
CA ALA A 136 5.24 -12.93 10.11
C ALA A 136 5.07 -13.88 8.91
N ALA A 137 4.04 -13.67 8.07
CA ALA A 137 3.84 -14.44 6.84
C ALA A 137 5.04 -14.33 5.90
N LEU A 138 5.56 -13.11 5.67
CA LEU A 138 6.73 -12.88 4.82
C LEU A 138 8.00 -13.48 5.43
N GLN A 139 8.20 -13.38 6.74
CA GLN A 139 9.32 -14.03 7.46
C GLN A 139 9.27 -15.54 7.30
N ASN A 140 8.09 -16.14 7.32
CA ASN A 140 7.87 -17.58 7.16
C ASN A 140 7.76 -18.03 5.68
N GLY A 141 8.38 -17.29 4.76
CA GLY A 141 8.42 -17.66 3.34
C GLY A 141 7.08 -17.57 2.62
N GLY A 142 6.23 -16.64 3.03
CA GLY A 142 4.96 -16.31 2.41
C GLY A 142 3.76 -17.11 2.93
N GLU A 143 3.84 -17.62 4.17
CA GLU A 143 2.79 -18.45 4.78
C GLU A 143 2.52 -18.06 6.24
N TRP A 144 1.26 -18.05 6.63
CA TRP A 144 0.79 -17.83 8.00
C TRP A 144 -0.37 -18.77 8.32
N ASN A 145 -0.29 -19.48 9.45
CA ASN A 145 -1.34 -20.42 9.92
C ASN A 145 -1.84 -21.41 8.84
N GLY A 146 -0.93 -21.92 7.98
CA GLY A 146 -1.28 -22.83 6.89
C GLY A 146 -1.84 -22.16 5.64
N HIS A 147 -2.00 -20.85 5.64
CA HIS A 147 -2.44 -20.06 4.48
C HIS A 147 -1.25 -19.42 3.76
N ARG A 148 -1.11 -19.71 2.49
CA ARG A 148 0.00 -19.22 1.68
C ARG A 148 -0.43 -18.09 0.75
N ILE A 149 0.26 -16.94 0.84
CA ILE A 149 0.06 -15.78 -0.05
C ILE A 149 1.15 -15.68 -1.12
N LEU A 150 2.34 -16.19 -0.85
CA LEU A 150 3.48 -16.18 -1.78
C LEU A 150 4.29 -17.48 -1.67
N SER A 151 4.96 -17.86 -2.74
CA SER A 151 5.96 -18.93 -2.66
C SER A 151 7.22 -18.45 -1.93
N PRO A 152 8.01 -19.35 -1.31
CA PRO A 152 9.31 -19.00 -0.72
C PRO A 152 10.27 -18.31 -1.71
N LEU A 153 10.21 -18.72 -2.98
CA LEU A 153 10.99 -18.08 -4.05
C LEU A 153 10.46 -16.68 -4.37
N GLY A 154 9.14 -16.45 -4.30
CA GLY A 154 8.53 -15.13 -4.46
C GLY A 154 9.01 -14.17 -3.37
N VAL A 155 8.95 -14.59 -2.10
CA VAL A 155 9.46 -13.80 -0.97
C VAL A 155 10.96 -13.52 -1.12
N LYS A 156 11.76 -14.51 -1.52
CA LYS A 156 13.18 -14.30 -1.80
C LYS A 156 13.42 -13.28 -2.91
N ALA A 157 12.65 -13.35 -4.00
CA ALA A 157 12.74 -12.40 -5.11
C ALA A 157 12.39 -10.98 -4.67
N MET A 158 11.32 -10.81 -3.85
CA MET A 158 10.93 -9.50 -3.30
C MET A 158 12.04 -8.86 -2.48
N ARG A 159 12.84 -9.65 -1.75
CA ARG A 159 13.91 -9.18 -0.86
C ARG A 159 15.28 -9.08 -1.53
N THR A 160 15.42 -9.58 -2.75
CA THR A 160 16.68 -9.56 -3.48
C THR A 160 16.87 -8.21 -4.17
N VAL A 161 17.95 -7.51 -3.84
CA VAL A 161 18.27 -6.21 -4.47
C VAL A 161 18.62 -6.43 -5.94
N PRO A 162 17.86 -5.84 -6.89
CA PRO A 162 18.20 -5.91 -8.30
C PRO A 162 19.53 -5.22 -8.61
N ARG A 163 20.23 -5.68 -9.64
CA ARG A 163 21.50 -5.09 -10.06
C ARG A 163 21.39 -3.59 -10.35
N ALA A 164 20.28 -3.16 -10.94
CA ALA A 164 20.03 -1.75 -11.27
C ALA A 164 19.92 -0.83 -10.05
N THR A 165 19.58 -1.37 -8.89
CA THR A 165 19.42 -0.64 -7.62
C THR A 165 20.43 -1.06 -6.55
N ALA A 166 21.51 -1.74 -6.94
CA ALA A 166 22.49 -2.33 -6.01
C ALA A 166 23.08 -1.31 -5.01
N THR A 167 23.31 -0.08 -5.44
CA THR A 167 23.84 1.00 -4.59
C THR A 167 22.78 1.65 -3.70
N LEU A 168 21.50 1.46 -4.01
CA LEU A 168 20.37 2.10 -3.32
C LEU A 168 19.66 1.14 -2.37
N GLY A 169 19.92 -0.18 -2.47
CA GLY A 169 19.28 -1.20 -1.65
C GLY A 169 17.78 -1.39 -1.87
N ARG A 170 17.20 -0.81 -2.93
CA ARG A 170 15.78 -0.95 -3.28
C ARG A 170 15.50 -2.30 -3.90
N THR A 171 14.44 -2.95 -3.43
CA THR A 171 13.97 -4.24 -3.95
C THR A 171 12.59 -4.11 -4.59
N LEU A 172 11.89 -5.21 -4.80
CA LEU A 172 10.53 -5.20 -5.33
C LEU A 172 9.53 -4.83 -4.22
N GLY A 173 9.40 -3.54 -3.96
CA GLY A 173 8.46 -2.98 -2.99
C GLY A 173 9.04 -2.70 -1.59
N TRP A 174 10.33 -3.00 -1.34
CA TRP A 174 10.95 -2.82 -0.04
C TRP A 174 12.22 -2.00 -0.11
N ASP A 175 12.50 -1.30 0.98
CA ASP A 175 13.82 -0.76 1.26
C ASP A 175 14.60 -1.72 2.13
N ASN A 176 15.81 -2.08 1.70
CA ASN A 176 16.79 -2.69 2.58
C ASN A 176 17.54 -1.60 3.34
N PHE A 177 18.58 -1.98 4.07
CA PHE A 177 19.45 -1.03 4.77
C PHE A 177 20.09 -0.03 3.80
N THR A 178 19.52 1.17 3.67
CA THR A 178 19.87 2.20 2.68
C THR A 178 19.82 3.59 3.26
N ALA A 179 20.35 4.57 2.52
CA ALA A 179 20.24 5.99 2.86
C ALA A 179 18.77 6.50 2.90
N TYR A 180 17.83 5.86 2.21
CA TYR A 180 16.39 6.15 2.30
C TYR A 180 15.77 5.68 3.61
N ALA A 181 16.35 4.64 4.22
CA ALA A 181 15.92 4.12 5.52
C ALA A 181 16.66 4.79 6.70
N SER A 182 17.02 6.05 6.57
CA SER A 182 17.81 6.80 7.54
C SER A 182 17.18 6.93 8.94
N ASN A 183 15.87 6.70 9.05
CA ASN A 183 15.12 6.71 10.31
C ASN A 183 15.12 5.37 11.05
N ASN A 184 15.72 4.32 10.50
CA ASN A 184 15.76 2.99 11.13
C ASN A 184 16.73 2.92 12.32
N GLY A 185 17.59 3.93 12.52
CA GLY A 185 18.61 3.93 13.57
C GLY A 185 19.72 2.90 13.34
N ASP A 186 20.60 2.75 14.33
CA ASP A 186 21.84 1.95 14.22
C ASP A 186 21.69 0.53 14.72
N TYR A 187 20.54 0.15 15.27
CA TYR A 187 20.32 -1.17 15.90
C TYR A 187 19.77 -2.24 14.98
N PHE A 188 19.24 -1.85 13.82
CA PHE A 188 18.70 -2.83 12.87
C PHE A 188 19.79 -3.57 12.12
N SER A 189 19.57 -4.88 11.91
CA SER A 189 20.43 -5.71 11.09
C SER A 189 20.50 -5.21 9.65
N PRO A 190 21.64 -5.36 8.95
CA PRO A 190 21.73 -5.09 7.51
C PRO A 190 20.76 -5.93 6.64
N ASN A 191 20.17 -6.97 7.22
CA ASN A 191 19.15 -7.80 6.55
C ASN A 191 17.72 -7.29 6.80
N THR A 192 17.54 -6.23 7.57
CA THR A 192 16.23 -5.60 7.79
C THR A 192 15.74 -4.96 6.50
N TYR A 193 14.46 -5.12 6.23
CA TYR A 193 13.76 -4.49 5.11
C TYR A 193 12.39 -3.96 5.56
N GLY A 194 11.92 -2.86 4.97
CA GLY A 194 10.65 -2.20 5.28
C GLY A 194 10.16 -1.34 4.13
#